data_bf0e88897fbf9d526647a17866b30701
#
_entry.id   bf0e88897fbf9d526647a17866b30701
#
_cell.length_a   1.000
_cell.length_b   1.000
_cell.length_c   1.000
_cell.angle_alpha   90.00
_cell.angle_beta   90.00
_cell.angle_gamma   90.00
#
_symmetry.space_group_name_H-M   'P 1'
#
loop_
_entity.id
_entity.type
_entity.pdbx_description
1 polymer ?
#
loop_
_entity_poly.entity_id
_entity_poly.type
_entity_poly.pdbx_seq_one_letter_code
_entity_poly.pdbx_strand_id
1 'polypeptide(L)'
;MTSEPRKSRGPFTPALFIASIMTAVNIQLLLLAGMCYLYGTASHQASRYSNLEILAISLDDGDIGTALTLASSQFDGRYHLPTVKIGSSQDYPDLDSIRNSVCKADYWAAVVINSGSSDRIYGIWNGSMSTVEYDPAAAATYIYNQARHPNIADSILLPGINALVKATTESFYGSSNARSALMNLNTSNVLLPAIKTYLNPIGTTADLIQPTPQLNRSFYNTYEIGLLFHGITGCPCLSMSVYIYAYRESWNVDGAVFCKSWMLYWLLMDIHWQVMETLIACYIPMQFSPFFVFPWIITNVASTVFPYEIMPAWYKIGYALPSSGVYTLNIHIWSGCGSQLGVALPALFVWWALGHITSVFAVRKRCSDSAKEPWSSSDST
;
A
#
# COMPACT_ATOMS: atom_id res chain seq x y z
N MET A 1 -16.58 -17.62 64.75
CA MET A 1 -15.55 -17.56 63.73
C MET A 1 -15.23 -19.00 63.31
N THR A 2 -15.94 -19.49 62.33
CA THR A 2 -15.70 -20.85 61.75
C THR A 2 -14.87 -20.67 60.49
N SER A 3 -13.66 -21.17 60.51
CA SER A 3 -12.72 -21.16 59.39
C SER A 3 -13.23 -22.10 58.29
N GLU A 4 -13.59 -21.58 57.15
CA GLU A 4 -13.89 -22.37 55.95
C GLU A 4 -12.62 -23.21 55.57
N PRO A 5 -12.79 -24.49 55.25
CA PRO A 5 -11.69 -25.29 54.82
C PRO A 5 -11.26 -24.88 53.41
N ARG A 6 -9.98 -24.45 53.31
CA ARG A 6 -9.30 -24.13 52.06
C ARG A 6 -9.36 -25.35 51.13
N LYS A 7 -10.15 -25.32 50.06
CA LYS A 7 -10.17 -26.36 49.02
C LYS A 7 -8.74 -26.59 48.52
N SER A 8 -8.18 -27.75 48.87
CA SER A 8 -6.88 -28.16 48.35
C SER A 8 -6.97 -28.31 46.85
N ARG A 9 -6.11 -27.62 46.13
CA ARG A 9 -5.92 -27.83 44.69
C ARG A 9 -5.58 -29.32 44.51
N GLY A 10 -6.47 -30.03 43.82
CA GLY A 10 -6.25 -31.46 43.52
C GLY A 10 -4.93 -31.70 42.78
N PRO A 11 -4.35 -32.89 42.88
CA PRO A 11 -3.06 -33.22 42.28
C PRO A 11 -3.15 -33.02 40.75
N PHE A 12 -2.08 -32.47 40.20
CA PHE A 12 -1.90 -32.28 38.76
C PHE A 12 -2.03 -33.63 38.05
N THR A 13 -3.14 -33.92 37.43
CA THR A 13 -3.34 -35.20 36.76
C THR A 13 -2.53 -35.25 35.46
N PRO A 14 -1.90 -36.40 35.12
CA PRO A 14 -1.17 -36.54 33.84
C PRO A 14 -2.00 -36.16 32.62
N ALA A 15 -3.32 -36.37 32.68
CA ALA A 15 -4.24 -36.00 31.63
C ALA A 15 -4.32 -34.47 31.40
N LEU A 16 -4.35 -33.68 32.48
CA LEU A 16 -4.33 -32.20 32.38
C LEU A 16 -3.00 -31.69 31.80
N PHE A 17 -1.88 -32.32 32.18
CA PHE A 17 -0.57 -31.97 31.63
C PHE A 17 -0.47 -32.26 30.13
N ILE A 18 -0.92 -33.43 29.68
CA ILE A 18 -0.98 -33.79 28.25
C ILE A 18 -1.91 -32.85 27.51
N ALA A 19 -3.11 -32.55 28.05
CA ALA A 19 -4.04 -31.61 27.42
C ALA A 19 -3.42 -30.20 27.25
N SER A 20 -2.67 -29.74 28.28
CA SER A 20 -1.98 -28.44 28.20
C SER A 20 -0.91 -28.42 27.13
N ILE A 21 -0.09 -29.50 27.00
CA ILE A 21 0.91 -29.62 25.95
C ILE A 21 0.22 -29.62 24.56
N MET A 22 -0.81 -30.42 24.37
CA MET A 22 -1.54 -30.51 23.10
C MET A 22 -2.14 -29.16 22.71
N THR A 23 -2.69 -28.42 23.66
CA THR A 23 -3.20 -27.07 23.42
C THR A 23 -2.09 -26.12 23.01
N ALA A 24 -0.96 -26.13 23.69
CA ALA A 24 0.20 -25.31 23.37
C ALA A 24 0.74 -25.62 21.95
N VAL A 25 0.86 -26.89 21.59
CA VAL A 25 1.29 -27.33 20.26
C VAL A 25 0.29 -26.85 19.19
N ASN A 26 -1.00 -27.01 19.41
CA ASN A 26 -2.02 -26.57 18.48
C ASN A 26 -1.99 -25.03 18.26
N ILE A 27 -1.79 -24.24 19.32
CA ILE A 27 -1.65 -22.78 19.19
C ILE A 27 -0.37 -22.43 18.41
N GLN A 28 0.75 -23.11 18.66
CA GLN A 28 1.97 -22.87 17.89
C GLN A 28 1.82 -23.24 16.43
N LEU A 29 1.14 -24.33 16.10
CA LEU A 29 0.85 -24.71 14.70
C LEU A 29 -0.07 -23.69 14.03
N LEU A 30 -1.07 -23.16 14.75
CA LEU A 30 -1.94 -22.11 14.26
C LEU A 30 -1.16 -20.82 13.97
N LEU A 31 -0.27 -20.41 14.88
CA LEU A 31 0.60 -19.25 14.67
C LEU A 31 1.54 -19.47 13.49
N LEU A 32 2.14 -20.64 13.38
CA LEU A 32 3.01 -20.98 12.24
C LEU A 32 2.24 -20.91 10.92
N ALA A 33 1.05 -21.51 10.85
CA ALA A 33 0.20 -21.47 9.67
C ALA A 33 -0.19 -20.02 9.29
N GLY A 34 -0.54 -19.20 10.28
CA GLY A 34 -0.85 -17.78 10.07
C GLY A 34 0.34 -16.98 9.56
N MET A 35 1.54 -17.22 10.11
CA MET A 35 2.77 -16.57 9.63
C MET A 35 3.12 -17.04 8.22
N CYS A 36 3.01 -18.34 7.92
CA CYS A 36 3.19 -18.84 6.57
C CYS A 36 2.21 -18.22 5.58
N TYR A 37 0.96 -18.01 5.99
CA TYR A 37 -0.03 -17.29 5.19
C TYR A 37 0.38 -15.85 4.95
N LEU A 38 0.76 -15.13 5.99
CA LEU A 38 1.17 -13.73 5.90
C LEU A 38 2.42 -13.55 5.02
N TYR A 39 3.48 -14.32 5.28
CA TYR A 39 4.70 -14.27 4.46
C TYR A 39 4.51 -14.80 3.05
N GLY A 40 3.53 -15.68 2.84
CA GLY A 40 3.14 -16.16 1.52
C GLY A 40 2.68 -15.07 0.57
N THR A 41 2.20 -13.92 1.08
CA THR A 41 1.87 -12.73 0.28
C THR A 41 3.07 -12.22 -0.53
N ALA A 42 4.27 -12.33 0.03
CA ALA A 42 5.53 -11.93 -0.61
C ALA A 42 6.18 -13.05 -1.45
N SER A 43 5.58 -14.26 -1.52
CA SER A 43 6.16 -15.37 -2.26
C SER A 43 6.35 -15.04 -3.74
N HIS A 44 7.58 -15.18 -4.25
CA HIS A 44 7.95 -14.86 -5.64
C HIS A 44 7.52 -13.44 -6.09
N GLN A 45 7.50 -12.46 -5.16
CA GLN A 45 7.03 -11.11 -5.43
C GLN A 45 7.80 -10.44 -6.58
N ALA A 46 9.11 -10.62 -6.63
CA ALA A 46 9.97 -10.01 -7.63
C ALA A 46 9.64 -10.41 -9.09
N SER A 47 9.12 -11.63 -9.30
CA SER A 47 8.67 -12.06 -10.63
C SER A 47 7.37 -11.39 -11.08
N ARG A 48 6.69 -10.69 -10.18
CA ARG A 48 5.43 -9.98 -10.46
C ARG A 48 5.58 -8.46 -10.47
N TYR A 49 6.79 -7.92 -10.33
CA TYR A 49 7.01 -6.48 -10.45
C TYR A 49 6.64 -5.95 -11.83
N SER A 50 6.66 -6.80 -12.86
CA SER A 50 6.15 -6.47 -14.19
C SER A 50 4.66 -6.13 -14.25
N ASN A 51 3.88 -6.46 -13.21
CA ASN A 51 2.48 -6.06 -13.11
C ASN A 51 2.30 -4.62 -12.60
N LEU A 52 3.38 -3.97 -12.16
CA LEU A 52 3.38 -2.54 -11.83
C LEU A 52 3.70 -1.78 -13.12
N GLU A 53 2.76 -0.98 -13.59
CA GLU A 53 2.92 -0.24 -14.84
C GLU A 53 3.38 1.20 -14.58
N ILE A 54 4.45 1.60 -15.28
CA ILE A 54 4.99 2.97 -15.31
C ILE A 54 4.65 3.56 -16.68
N LEU A 55 3.99 4.71 -16.70
CA LEU A 55 3.69 5.45 -17.91
C LEU A 55 4.91 6.30 -18.31
N ALA A 56 5.44 6.11 -19.52
CA ALA A 56 6.51 6.92 -20.09
C ALA A 56 5.94 7.82 -21.20
N ILE A 57 6.09 9.13 -21.05
CA ILE A 57 5.58 10.12 -22.00
C ILE A 57 6.66 11.15 -22.32
N SER A 58 6.77 11.51 -23.58
CA SER A 58 7.55 12.66 -24.00
C SER A 58 6.65 13.80 -24.42
N LEU A 59 6.81 14.95 -23.77
CA LEU A 59 6.31 16.24 -24.24
C LEU A 59 7.37 17.02 -25.02
N ASP A 60 8.55 16.39 -25.24
CA ASP A 60 9.67 16.91 -26.01
C ASP A 60 9.75 16.18 -27.35
N ASP A 61 9.71 16.93 -28.45
CA ASP A 61 9.78 16.36 -29.80
C ASP A 61 11.23 16.07 -30.25
N GLY A 62 12.21 16.32 -29.38
CA GLY A 62 13.62 16.19 -29.68
C GLY A 62 14.24 14.82 -29.37
N ASP A 63 15.57 14.80 -29.32
CA ASP A 63 16.33 13.56 -29.13
C ASP A 63 16.15 12.90 -27.79
N ILE A 64 15.85 13.69 -26.73
CA ILE A 64 15.59 13.12 -25.39
C ILE A 64 14.27 12.36 -25.40
N GLY A 65 13.24 12.90 -26.05
CA GLY A 65 11.95 12.22 -26.19
C GLY A 65 12.07 10.91 -26.98
N THR A 66 12.83 10.94 -28.07
CA THR A 66 13.14 9.74 -28.86
C THR A 66 13.94 8.72 -28.03
N ALA A 67 14.89 9.19 -27.23
CA ALA A 67 15.71 8.34 -26.35
C ALA A 67 14.86 7.66 -25.25
N LEU A 68 13.86 8.36 -24.67
CA LEU A 68 12.92 7.75 -23.74
C LEU A 68 12.12 6.63 -24.40
N THR A 69 11.60 6.85 -25.61
CA THR A 69 10.85 5.84 -26.34
C THR A 69 11.71 4.61 -26.63
N LEU A 70 12.95 4.81 -27.04
CA LEU A 70 13.89 3.72 -27.31
C LEU A 70 14.26 2.97 -26.01
N ALA A 71 14.56 3.69 -24.93
CA ALA A 71 14.84 3.10 -23.62
C ALA A 71 13.65 2.29 -23.10
N SER A 72 12.43 2.83 -23.23
CA SER A 72 11.21 2.16 -22.78
C SER A 72 10.99 0.84 -23.51
N SER A 73 11.24 0.78 -24.81
CA SER A 73 11.13 -0.47 -25.60
C SER A 73 12.14 -1.55 -25.17
N GLN A 74 13.30 -1.15 -24.64
CA GLN A 74 14.32 -2.05 -24.10
C GLN A 74 14.03 -2.52 -22.67
N PHE A 75 13.10 -1.85 -21.98
CA PHE A 75 12.68 -2.18 -20.62
C PHE A 75 11.67 -3.31 -20.56
N ASP A 76 10.92 -3.51 -21.64
CA ASP A 76 9.88 -4.52 -21.69
C ASP A 76 10.46 -5.93 -21.51
N GLY A 77 9.90 -6.69 -20.56
CA GLY A 77 10.32 -8.04 -20.23
C GLY A 77 11.57 -8.17 -19.35
N ARG A 78 12.16 -7.09 -18.85
CA ARG A 78 13.28 -7.18 -17.89
C ARG A 78 12.80 -7.74 -16.56
N TYR A 79 13.45 -8.80 -16.11
CA TYR A 79 13.16 -9.45 -14.83
C TYR A 79 13.41 -8.48 -13.65
N HIS A 80 12.50 -8.48 -12.68
CA HIS A 80 12.54 -7.64 -11.48
C HIS A 80 12.30 -6.13 -11.66
N LEU A 81 11.83 -5.69 -12.81
CA LEU A 81 11.50 -4.29 -13.04
C LEU A 81 10.00 -4.12 -13.37
N PRO A 82 9.41 -2.95 -13.05
CA PRO A 82 8.08 -2.59 -13.53
C PRO A 82 8.01 -2.55 -15.06
N THR A 83 6.84 -2.82 -15.62
CA THR A 83 6.60 -2.67 -17.06
C THR A 83 6.46 -1.20 -17.42
N VAL A 84 7.11 -0.78 -18.49
CA VAL A 84 7.02 0.60 -19.00
C VAL A 84 6.05 0.64 -20.17
N LYS A 85 5.00 1.45 -20.06
CA LYS A 85 4.03 1.71 -21.12
C LYS A 85 4.30 3.08 -21.75
N ILE A 86 4.44 3.12 -23.06
CA ILE A 86 4.64 4.36 -23.79
C ILE A 86 3.28 5.00 -24.03
N GLY A 87 3.09 6.22 -23.53
CA GLY A 87 1.91 7.04 -23.77
C GLY A 87 2.10 8.02 -24.91
N SER A 88 0.99 8.46 -25.52
CA SER A 88 1.00 9.50 -26.55
C SER A 88 0.80 10.89 -25.93
N SER A 89 1.53 11.89 -26.41
CA SER A 89 1.29 13.30 -26.07
C SER A 89 -0.09 13.81 -26.50
N GLN A 90 -0.78 13.10 -27.39
CA GLN A 90 -2.15 13.41 -27.78
C GLN A 90 -3.17 13.00 -26.70
N ASP A 91 -2.94 11.86 -26.03
CA ASP A 91 -3.79 11.38 -24.95
C ASP A 91 -3.50 12.12 -23.64
N TYR A 92 -2.28 12.58 -23.47
CA TYR A 92 -1.77 13.26 -22.28
C TYR A 92 -1.05 14.56 -22.67
N PRO A 93 -1.80 15.64 -22.95
CA PRO A 93 -1.23 16.87 -23.51
C PRO A 93 -0.41 17.68 -22.50
N ASP A 94 -0.64 17.47 -21.22
CA ASP A 94 -0.03 18.23 -20.13
C ASP A 94 0.28 17.37 -18.90
N LEU A 95 1.07 17.94 -18.00
CA LEU A 95 1.50 17.27 -16.78
C LEU A 95 0.31 16.94 -15.84
N ASP A 96 -0.72 17.79 -15.86
CA ASP A 96 -1.89 17.60 -15.01
C ASP A 96 -2.72 16.39 -15.46
N SER A 97 -2.86 16.17 -16.77
CA SER A 97 -3.53 14.98 -17.32
C SER A 97 -2.81 13.70 -16.94
N ILE A 98 -1.48 13.70 -16.99
CA ILE A 98 -0.63 12.59 -16.60
C ILE A 98 -0.75 12.35 -15.07
N ARG A 99 -0.64 13.43 -14.28
CA ARG A 99 -0.83 13.37 -12.82
C ARG A 99 -2.19 12.79 -12.44
N ASN A 100 -3.23 13.17 -13.18
CA ASN A 100 -4.58 12.67 -12.94
C ASN A 100 -4.72 11.18 -13.26
N SER A 101 -4.04 10.64 -14.27
CA SER A 101 -4.05 9.19 -14.55
C SER A 101 -3.36 8.38 -13.45
N VAL A 102 -2.24 8.89 -12.91
CA VAL A 102 -1.60 8.30 -11.73
C VAL A 102 -2.49 8.40 -10.49
N CYS A 103 -3.17 9.54 -10.32
CA CYS A 103 -4.12 9.75 -9.22
C CYS A 103 -5.32 8.81 -9.31
N LYS A 104 -5.85 8.53 -10.51
CA LYS A 104 -6.92 7.54 -10.74
C LYS A 104 -6.46 6.10 -10.57
N ALA A 105 -5.16 5.89 -10.37
CA ALA A 105 -4.54 4.57 -10.25
C ALA A 105 -4.56 3.74 -11.56
N ASP A 106 -4.67 4.40 -12.73
CA ASP A 106 -4.52 3.74 -14.03
C ASP A 106 -3.07 3.24 -14.19
N TYR A 107 -2.11 4.01 -13.67
CA TYR A 107 -0.68 3.66 -13.58
C TYR A 107 -0.16 3.82 -12.16
N TRP A 108 0.94 3.14 -11.86
CA TRP A 108 1.62 3.26 -10.56
C TRP A 108 2.51 4.48 -10.47
N ALA A 109 3.11 4.86 -11.58
CA ALA A 109 3.96 6.02 -11.71
C ALA A 109 3.94 6.53 -13.16
N ALA A 110 4.43 7.74 -13.36
CA ALA A 110 4.72 8.26 -14.69
C ALA A 110 6.11 8.90 -14.73
N VAL A 111 6.76 8.80 -15.89
CA VAL A 111 8.01 9.51 -16.23
C VAL A 111 7.73 10.36 -17.45
N VAL A 112 7.95 11.65 -17.32
CA VAL A 112 7.64 12.64 -18.36
C VAL A 112 8.90 13.39 -18.74
N ILE A 113 9.26 13.39 -20.03
CA ILE A 113 10.24 14.34 -20.53
C ILE A 113 9.53 15.66 -20.78
N ASN A 114 10.03 16.71 -20.14
CA ASN A 114 9.41 18.03 -20.21
C ASN A 114 9.70 18.69 -21.58
N SER A 115 8.74 19.45 -22.06
CA SER A 115 8.82 20.14 -23.34
C SER A 115 10.07 21.03 -23.46
N GLY A 116 10.72 21.02 -24.63
CA GLY A 116 11.91 21.81 -24.95
C GLY A 116 13.18 21.39 -24.22
N SER A 117 13.21 20.18 -23.61
CA SER A 117 14.40 19.70 -22.90
C SER A 117 15.58 19.46 -23.81
N SER A 118 15.35 18.94 -25.01
CA SER A 118 16.38 18.78 -26.04
C SER A 118 16.94 20.12 -26.51
N ASP A 119 16.09 21.09 -26.77
CA ASP A 119 16.50 22.41 -27.23
C ASP A 119 17.39 23.14 -26.22
N ARG A 120 17.00 23.04 -24.93
CA ARG A 120 17.77 23.62 -23.83
C ARG A 120 19.18 23.05 -23.75
N ILE A 121 19.31 21.72 -23.83
CA ILE A 121 20.64 21.05 -23.79
C ILE A 121 21.47 21.47 -24.96
N TYR A 122 20.94 21.41 -26.18
CA TYR A 122 21.68 21.81 -27.38
C TYR A 122 22.02 23.30 -27.39
N GLY A 123 21.14 24.15 -26.88
CA GLY A 123 21.38 25.58 -26.73
C GLY A 123 22.61 25.89 -25.87
N ILE A 124 22.83 25.09 -24.79
CA ILE A 124 24.03 25.22 -23.93
C ILE A 124 25.26 24.71 -24.65
N TRP A 125 25.20 23.55 -25.29
CA TRP A 125 26.36 22.95 -25.97
C TRP A 125 26.82 23.78 -27.15
N ASN A 126 25.89 24.45 -27.85
CA ASN A 126 26.18 25.36 -28.95
C ASN A 126 26.56 26.78 -28.49
N GLY A 127 26.47 27.05 -27.17
CA GLY A 127 26.79 28.37 -26.61
C GLY A 127 25.73 29.46 -26.86
N SER A 128 24.54 29.09 -27.34
CA SER A 128 23.40 30.00 -27.59
C SER A 128 22.59 30.34 -26.34
N MET A 129 22.68 29.51 -25.29
CA MET A 129 22.04 29.72 -24.00
C MET A 129 23.08 29.85 -22.88
N SER A 130 22.77 30.65 -21.87
CA SER A 130 23.59 30.76 -20.67
C SER A 130 23.49 29.47 -19.86
N THR A 131 24.64 28.95 -19.41
CA THR A 131 24.71 27.75 -18.56
C THR A 131 24.11 27.95 -17.16
N VAL A 132 23.82 29.20 -16.77
CA VAL A 132 23.17 29.54 -15.51
C VAL A 132 21.68 29.23 -15.54
N GLU A 133 21.08 29.11 -16.73
CA GLU A 133 19.63 28.88 -16.92
C GLU A 133 19.25 27.41 -17.03
N TYR A 134 20.22 26.50 -17.19
CA TYR A 134 19.89 25.08 -17.34
C TYR A 134 19.99 24.33 -16.02
N ASP A 135 18.84 23.85 -15.56
CA ASP A 135 18.75 22.86 -14.50
C ASP A 135 18.50 21.46 -15.11
N PRO A 136 19.46 20.52 -15.00
CA PRO A 136 19.24 19.16 -15.45
C PRO A 136 17.99 18.51 -14.82
N ALA A 137 17.65 18.87 -13.59
CA ALA A 137 16.48 18.35 -12.90
C ALA A 137 15.16 18.74 -13.59
N ALA A 138 15.16 19.82 -14.36
CA ALA A 138 14.01 20.26 -15.14
C ALA A 138 13.83 19.50 -16.47
N ALA A 139 14.74 18.57 -16.82
CA ALA A 139 14.63 17.80 -18.07
C ALA A 139 13.54 16.75 -18.03
N ALA A 140 13.37 16.08 -16.89
CA ALA A 140 12.33 15.07 -16.71
C ALA A 140 11.61 15.25 -15.38
N THR A 141 10.34 14.86 -15.35
CA THR A 141 9.52 14.83 -14.12
C THR A 141 9.01 13.42 -13.91
N TYR A 142 9.13 12.91 -12.70
CA TYR A 142 8.45 11.66 -12.34
C TYR A 142 7.34 11.91 -11.33
N ILE A 143 6.24 11.18 -11.51
CA ILE A 143 5.02 11.32 -10.74
C ILE A 143 4.65 9.97 -10.16
N TYR A 144 4.40 9.88 -8.86
CA TYR A 144 3.75 8.72 -8.25
C TYR A 144 3.02 9.09 -6.97
N ASN A 145 2.01 8.30 -6.63
CA ASN A 145 1.28 8.46 -5.38
C ASN A 145 2.00 7.68 -4.26
N GLN A 146 2.75 8.39 -3.42
CA GLN A 146 3.49 7.78 -2.32
C GLN A 146 2.56 7.21 -1.25
N ALA A 147 1.39 7.80 -1.05
CA ALA A 147 0.41 7.32 -0.08
C ALA A 147 -0.25 5.99 -0.46
N ARG A 148 -0.20 5.57 -1.74
CA ARG A 148 -0.84 4.32 -2.18
C ARG A 148 -0.20 3.09 -1.53
N HIS A 149 1.12 2.97 -1.61
CA HIS A 149 1.94 1.97 -0.90
C HIS A 149 3.37 2.52 -0.76
N PRO A 150 3.71 3.22 0.33
CA PRO A 150 5.00 3.90 0.48
C PRO A 150 6.21 2.96 0.30
N ASN A 151 6.13 1.76 0.89
CA ASN A 151 7.22 0.78 0.79
C ASN A 151 7.46 0.34 -0.66
N ILE A 152 6.40 0.12 -1.44
CA ILE A 152 6.48 -0.29 -2.84
C ILE A 152 6.96 0.89 -3.70
N ALA A 153 6.46 2.09 -3.43
CA ALA A 153 6.87 3.30 -4.13
C ALA A 153 8.39 3.51 -4.06
N ASP A 154 8.95 3.40 -2.87
CA ASP A 154 10.37 3.67 -2.65
C ASP A 154 11.30 2.49 -2.97
N SER A 155 10.84 1.24 -2.75
CA SER A 155 11.70 0.08 -2.93
C SER A 155 11.67 -0.51 -4.35
N ILE A 156 10.61 -0.24 -5.12
CA ILE A 156 10.41 -0.83 -6.44
C ILE A 156 10.21 0.24 -7.51
N LEU A 157 9.26 1.17 -7.32
CA LEU A 157 8.95 2.16 -8.36
C LEU A 157 10.11 3.15 -8.55
N LEU A 158 10.62 3.75 -7.49
CA LEU A 158 11.71 4.73 -7.58
C LEU A 158 12.99 4.14 -8.19
N PRO A 159 13.48 2.95 -7.79
CA PRO A 159 14.58 2.29 -8.49
C PRO A 159 14.28 1.98 -9.96
N GLY A 160 13.04 1.57 -10.30
CA GLY A 160 12.59 1.35 -11.67
C GLY A 160 12.63 2.63 -12.51
N ILE A 161 12.13 3.74 -11.95
CA ILE A 161 12.17 5.08 -12.57
C ILE A 161 13.62 5.50 -12.82
N ASN A 162 14.48 5.39 -11.82
CA ASN A 162 15.89 5.75 -11.94
C ASN A 162 16.63 4.91 -13.01
N ALA A 163 16.29 3.62 -13.08
CA ALA A 163 16.84 2.74 -14.11
C ALA A 163 16.36 3.14 -15.52
N LEU A 164 15.09 3.54 -15.66
CA LEU A 164 14.54 4.03 -16.93
C LEU A 164 15.21 5.34 -17.36
N VAL A 165 15.36 6.30 -16.44
CA VAL A 165 16.02 7.58 -16.73
C VAL A 165 17.49 7.37 -17.10
N LYS A 166 18.18 6.46 -16.44
CA LYS A 166 19.55 6.09 -16.80
C LYS A 166 19.63 5.48 -18.21
N ALA A 167 18.74 4.55 -18.55
CA ALA A 167 18.67 3.96 -19.88
C ALA A 167 18.32 5.01 -20.95
N THR A 168 17.47 5.99 -20.61
CA THR A 168 17.15 7.12 -21.48
C THR A 168 18.41 7.97 -21.74
N THR A 169 19.18 8.26 -20.71
CA THR A 169 20.44 9.00 -20.83
C THR A 169 21.45 8.24 -21.70
N GLU A 170 21.58 6.93 -21.50
CA GLU A 170 22.46 6.09 -22.34
C GLU A 170 22.02 6.08 -23.80
N SER A 171 20.70 5.97 -24.05
CA SER A 171 20.13 6.02 -25.40
C SER A 171 20.32 7.40 -26.05
N PHE A 172 20.19 8.47 -25.28
CA PHE A 172 20.44 9.84 -25.75
C PHE A 172 21.89 10.04 -26.22
N TYR A 173 22.87 9.58 -25.45
CA TYR A 173 24.28 9.62 -25.90
C TYR A 173 24.55 8.75 -27.14
N GLY A 174 23.69 7.75 -27.37
CA GLY A 174 23.73 6.95 -28.61
C GLY A 174 23.28 7.71 -29.85
N SER A 175 22.56 8.83 -29.73
CA SER A 175 22.04 9.60 -30.86
C SER A 175 23.17 10.27 -31.65
N SER A 176 22.95 10.42 -32.96
CA SER A 176 23.93 11.08 -33.85
C SER A 176 24.16 12.55 -33.49
N ASN A 177 23.06 13.21 -33.05
CA ASN A 177 23.11 14.64 -32.73
C ASN A 177 23.89 14.90 -31.44
N ALA A 178 23.70 14.08 -30.41
CA ALA A 178 24.46 14.21 -29.17
C ALA A 178 25.96 13.94 -29.38
N ARG A 179 26.30 12.94 -30.23
CA ARG A 179 27.69 12.67 -30.59
C ARG A 179 28.30 13.80 -31.36
N SER A 180 27.59 14.36 -32.35
CA SER A 180 28.04 15.49 -33.14
C SER A 180 28.23 16.74 -32.28
N ALA A 181 27.32 17.00 -31.35
CA ALA A 181 27.46 18.10 -30.40
C ALA A 181 28.70 17.94 -29.51
N LEU A 182 29.02 16.71 -29.07
CA LEU A 182 30.23 16.42 -28.32
C LEU A 182 31.51 16.73 -29.12
N MET A 183 31.55 16.32 -30.38
CA MET A 183 32.71 16.57 -31.25
C MET A 183 32.89 18.06 -31.55
N ASN A 184 31.80 18.82 -31.56
CA ASN A 184 31.80 20.25 -31.83
C ASN A 184 31.96 21.11 -30.58
N LEU A 185 32.00 20.50 -29.38
CA LEU A 185 32.33 21.23 -28.15
C LEU A 185 33.69 21.86 -28.28
N ASN A 186 33.71 23.18 -28.56
CA ASN A 186 34.92 23.92 -28.75
C ASN A 186 35.72 24.00 -27.44
N THR A 187 36.79 23.23 -27.35
CA THR A 187 37.62 23.08 -26.15
C THR A 187 38.27 24.38 -25.68
N SER A 188 38.29 25.41 -26.52
CA SER A 188 38.89 26.71 -26.17
C SER A 188 38.04 27.57 -25.26
N ASN A 189 36.71 27.31 -25.18
CA ASN A 189 35.76 28.10 -24.39
C ASN A 189 34.81 27.23 -23.56
N VAL A 190 35.10 25.94 -23.35
CA VAL A 190 34.26 25.04 -22.60
C VAL A 190 34.30 25.44 -21.12
N LEU A 191 33.33 26.22 -20.71
CA LEU A 191 33.07 26.52 -19.31
C LEU A 191 32.72 25.23 -18.57
N LEU A 192 33.25 25.06 -17.37
CA LEU A 192 32.95 23.91 -16.47
C LEU A 192 31.47 23.52 -16.39
N PRO A 193 30.48 24.45 -16.48
CA PRO A 193 29.06 24.16 -16.55
C PRO A 193 28.61 23.33 -17.76
N ALA A 194 29.16 23.58 -18.98
CA ALA A 194 28.79 22.80 -20.17
C ALA A 194 29.25 21.34 -20.06
N ILE A 195 30.39 21.11 -19.44
CA ILE A 195 30.89 19.76 -19.12
C ILE A 195 29.95 19.07 -18.11
N LYS A 196 29.54 19.78 -17.07
CA LYS A 196 28.57 19.22 -16.07
C LYS A 196 27.26 18.84 -16.72
N THR A 197 26.71 19.69 -17.58
CA THR A 197 25.49 19.41 -18.35
C THR A 197 25.66 18.22 -19.27
N TYR A 198 26.85 18.07 -19.88
CA TYR A 198 27.14 16.90 -20.69
C TYR A 198 27.25 15.61 -19.86
N LEU A 199 27.86 15.67 -18.69
CA LEU A 199 27.99 14.50 -17.81
C LEU A 199 26.63 14.07 -17.17
N ASN A 200 25.71 14.99 -16.99
CA ASN A 200 24.36 14.71 -16.45
C ASN A 200 23.31 15.53 -17.22
N PRO A 201 22.99 15.11 -18.46
CA PRO A 201 22.07 15.86 -19.32
C PRO A 201 20.62 15.74 -18.87
N ILE A 202 20.23 14.62 -18.28
CA ILE A 202 18.86 14.31 -17.91
C ILE A 202 18.81 14.02 -16.40
N GLY A 203 18.45 15.03 -15.64
CA GLY A 203 18.06 14.89 -14.24
C GLY A 203 16.53 14.76 -14.11
N THR A 204 16.07 14.57 -12.90
CA THR A 204 14.64 14.38 -12.63
C THR A 204 14.15 15.25 -11.47
N THR A 205 12.96 15.81 -11.62
CA THR A 205 12.20 16.44 -10.54
C THR A 205 11.10 15.49 -10.07
N ALA A 206 10.91 15.39 -8.77
CA ALA A 206 9.86 14.60 -8.16
C ALA A 206 8.56 15.41 -8.04
N ASP A 207 7.48 14.92 -8.62
CA ASP A 207 6.13 15.39 -8.34
C ASP A 207 5.37 14.29 -7.58
N LEU A 208 5.47 14.34 -6.25
CA LEU A 208 4.87 13.33 -5.39
C LEU A 208 3.42 13.70 -5.06
N ILE A 209 2.51 12.80 -5.38
CA ILE A 209 1.14 12.89 -4.90
C ILE A 209 1.17 12.41 -3.44
N GLN A 210 0.76 13.28 -2.54
CA GLN A 210 0.72 13.02 -1.09
C GLN A 210 2.04 12.44 -0.56
N PRO A 211 3.11 13.26 -0.44
CA PRO A 211 4.38 12.82 0.13
C PRO A 211 4.19 12.23 1.53
N THR A 212 4.84 11.10 1.80
CA THR A 212 4.81 10.44 3.10
C THR A 212 6.19 10.49 3.75
N PRO A 213 6.44 11.35 4.75
CA PRO A 213 7.68 11.38 5.51
C PRO A 213 7.97 10.05 6.19
N GLN A 214 9.24 9.83 6.58
CA GLN A 214 9.69 8.52 7.10
C GLN A 214 8.89 8.02 8.30
N LEU A 215 8.44 8.91 9.20
CA LEU A 215 7.61 8.56 10.36
C LEU A 215 6.20 8.14 9.94
N ASN A 216 5.63 8.79 8.93
CA ASN A 216 4.34 8.39 8.37
C ASN A 216 4.38 7.01 7.68
N ARG A 217 5.54 6.57 7.19
CA ARG A 217 5.72 5.20 6.66
C ARG A 217 5.60 4.15 7.77
N SER A 218 6.17 4.42 8.94
CA SER A 218 5.97 3.59 10.14
C SER A 218 4.50 3.52 10.52
N PHE A 219 3.74 4.57 10.25
CA PHE A 219 2.31 4.61 10.46
C PHE A 219 1.53 3.64 9.57
N TYR A 220 1.84 3.54 8.27
CA TYR A 220 1.23 2.55 7.39
C TYR A 220 1.50 1.13 7.87
N ASN A 221 2.72 0.83 8.31
CA ASN A 221 3.05 -0.46 8.90
C ASN A 221 2.30 -0.68 10.24
N THR A 222 2.15 0.36 11.04
CA THR A 222 1.42 0.31 12.32
C THR A 222 -0.09 0.23 12.09
N TYR A 223 -0.60 0.78 10.97
CA TYR A 223 -2.00 0.63 10.59
C TYR A 223 -2.34 -0.85 10.36
N GLU A 224 -1.49 -1.59 9.68
CA GLU A 224 -1.63 -3.04 9.50
C GLU A 224 -1.62 -3.79 10.84
N ILE A 225 -0.73 -3.39 11.76
CA ILE A 225 -0.66 -3.94 13.13
C ILE A 225 -1.82 -3.43 13.98
N GLY A 226 -2.24 -2.18 13.82
CA GLY A 226 -3.37 -1.58 14.54
C GLY A 226 -4.68 -2.29 14.26
N LEU A 227 -4.90 -2.80 13.05
CA LEU A 227 -6.03 -3.67 12.72
C LEU A 227 -6.04 -4.96 13.54
N LEU A 228 -4.87 -5.50 13.88
CA LEU A 228 -4.71 -6.66 14.77
C LEU A 228 -5.20 -6.40 16.20
N PHE A 229 -4.91 -5.23 16.75
CA PHE A 229 -5.30 -4.87 18.13
C PHE A 229 -6.76 -4.42 18.26
N HIS A 230 -7.41 -4.05 17.16
CA HIS A 230 -8.74 -3.45 17.17
C HIS A 230 -9.85 -4.41 17.58
N GLY A 231 -9.69 -5.70 17.32
CA GLY A 231 -10.65 -6.72 17.74
C GLY A 231 -10.62 -7.06 19.24
N ILE A 232 -9.58 -6.64 19.97
CA ILE A 232 -9.32 -7.12 21.33
C ILE A 232 -9.68 -6.09 22.41
N THR A 233 -9.64 -4.78 22.13
CA THR A 233 -9.64 -3.74 23.16
C THR A 233 -10.90 -2.84 23.27
N GLY A 234 -11.92 -3.05 22.45
CA GLY A 234 -13.27 -2.45 22.65
C GLY A 234 -13.47 -0.97 22.32
N CYS A 235 -12.45 -0.11 22.21
CA CYS A 235 -12.60 1.28 21.72
C CYS A 235 -11.35 1.86 21.05
N PRO A 236 -10.80 1.24 20.03
CA PRO A 236 -9.56 1.66 19.42
C PRO A 236 -9.72 2.66 18.26
N CYS A 237 -10.93 2.84 17.72
CA CYS A 237 -11.15 3.76 16.60
C CYS A 237 -10.78 5.21 16.94
N LEU A 238 -11.12 5.70 18.12
CA LEU A 238 -10.74 7.05 18.56
C LEU A 238 -9.23 7.13 18.81
N SER A 239 -8.64 6.16 19.48
CA SER A 239 -7.20 6.14 19.76
C SER A 239 -6.38 6.07 18.48
N MET A 240 -6.83 5.31 17.47
CA MET A 240 -6.18 5.25 16.16
C MET A 240 -6.26 6.57 15.42
N SER A 241 -7.43 7.22 15.42
CA SER A 241 -7.59 8.53 14.79
C SER A 241 -6.77 9.62 15.50
N VAL A 242 -6.69 9.58 16.82
CA VAL A 242 -5.80 10.47 17.61
C VAL A 242 -4.34 10.18 17.31
N TYR A 243 -3.93 8.93 17.18
CA TYR A 243 -2.59 8.54 16.78
C TYR A 243 -2.23 9.09 15.40
N ILE A 244 -3.10 8.92 14.40
CA ILE A 244 -2.93 9.49 13.06
C ILE A 244 -2.75 11.00 13.16
N TYR A 245 -3.59 11.68 13.92
CA TYR A 245 -3.52 13.12 14.07
C TYR A 245 -2.25 13.57 14.79
N ALA A 246 -1.83 12.87 15.84
CA ALA A 246 -0.63 13.19 16.61
C ALA A 246 0.67 13.02 15.80
N TYR A 247 0.73 12.00 14.95
CA TYR A 247 1.91 11.67 14.16
C TYR A 247 1.82 12.07 12.69
N ARG A 248 0.91 12.98 12.34
CA ARG A 248 0.68 13.43 10.96
C ARG A 248 1.86 14.16 10.32
N GLU A 249 2.75 14.72 11.15
CA GLU A 249 3.91 15.53 10.72
C GLU A 249 3.54 16.61 9.68
N SER A 250 4.03 16.44 8.45
CA SER A 250 3.76 17.37 7.34
C SER A 250 2.42 17.13 6.64
N TRP A 251 1.65 16.11 7.04
CA TRP A 251 0.34 15.89 6.44
C TRP A 251 -0.67 16.92 6.90
N ASN A 252 -1.37 17.48 5.92
CA ASN A 252 -2.47 18.39 6.21
C ASN A 252 -3.73 17.58 6.54
N VAL A 253 -3.85 17.16 7.80
CA VAL A 253 -5.04 16.48 8.33
C VAL A 253 -5.93 17.53 8.95
N ASP A 254 -6.90 18.00 8.18
CA ASP A 254 -7.96 18.88 8.69
C ASP A 254 -9.02 18.09 9.48
N GLY A 255 -9.97 18.81 10.09
CA GLY A 255 -11.04 18.19 10.84
C GLY A 255 -11.92 17.26 10.01
N ALA A 256 -12.10 17.54 8.71
CA ALA A 256 -12.90 16.71 7.82
C ALA A 256 -12.20 15.39 7.49
N VAL A 257 -10.91 15.42 7.17
CA VAL A 257 -10.08 14.23 6.94
C VAL A 257 -10.05 13.35 8.20
N PHE A 258 -9.87 13.98 9.38
CA PHE A 258 -9.92 13.28 10.66
C PHE A 258 -11.26 12.58 10.87
N CYS A 259 -12.39 13.29 10.73
CA CYS A 259 -13.72 12.72 10.94
C CYS A 259 -14.03 11.60 9.95
N LYS A 260 -13.68 11.75 8.67
CA LYS A 260 -13.87 10.72 7.65
C LYS A 260 -13.08 9.43 8.00
N SER A 261 -11.81 9.58 8.36
CA SER A 261 -10.98 8.44 8.78
C SER A 261 -11.52 7.78 10.04
N TRP A 262 -11.94 8.57 11.02
CA TRP A 262 -12.53 8.06 12.26
C TRP A 262 -13.82 7.26 12.01
N MET A 263 -14.75 7.78 11.21
CA MET A 263 -15.97 7.07 10.84
C MET A 263 -15.69 5.77 10.08
N LEU A 264 -14.68 5.77 9.23
CA LEU A 264 -14.27 4.60 8.47
C LEU A 264 -13.73 3.50 9.39
N TYR A 265 -12.90 3.85 10.36
CA TYR A 265 -12.39 2.90 11.37
C TYR A 265 -13.50 2.40 12.28
N TRP A 266 -14.45 3.28 12.65
CA TRP A 266 -15.60 2.88 13.43
C TRP A 266 -16.44 1.84 12.68
N LEU A 267 -16.70 2.06 11.39
CA LEU A 267 -17.40 1.09 10.55
C LEU A 267 -16.68 -0.26 10.48
N LEU A 268 -15.35 -0.24 10.27
CA LEU A 268 -14.55 -1.47 10.27
C LEU A 268 -14.63 -2.23 11.60
N MET A 269 -14.52 -1.50 12.69
CA MET A 269 -14.60 -2.09 14.03
C MET A 269 -15.95 -2.75 14.26
N ASP A 270 -17.04 -2.08 13.88
CA ASP A 270 -18.39 -2.63 14.00
C ASP A 270 -18.56 -3.89 13.15
N ILE A 271 -18.07 -3.89 11.90
CA ILE A 271 -18.07 -5.09 11.04
C ILE A 271 -17.33 -6.25 11.71
N HIS A 272 -16.12 -6.01 12.23
CA HIS A 272 -15.35 -7.05 12.91
C HIS A 272 -16.04 -7.55 14.17
N TRP A 273 -16.64 -6.65 14.95
CA TRP A 273 -17.43 -7.01 16.13
C TRP A 273 -18.58 -7.93 15.76
N GLN A 274 -19.38 -7.57 14.76
CA GLN A 274 -20.54 -8.36 14.32
C GLN A 274 -20.13 -9.77 13.85
N VAL A 275 -19.04 -9.87 13.09
CA VAL A 275 -18.51 -11.17 12.65
C VAL A 275 -18.08 -12.02 13.84
N MET A 276 -17.35 -11.44 14.79
CA MET A 276 -16.88 -12.16 15.98
C MET A 276 -18.03 -12.55 16.89
N GLU A 277 -18.98 -11.64 17.16
CA GLU A 277 -20.16 -11.94 17.95
C GLU A 277 -20.97 -13.07 17.35
N THR A 278 -21.24 -13.03 16.06
CA THR A 278 -21.97 -14.08 15.35
C THR A 278 -21.30 -15.44 15.49
N LEU A 279 -20.00 -15.50 15.25
CA LEU A 279 -19.24 -16.76 15.27
C LEU A 279 -19.07 -17.31 16.69
N ILE A 280 -18.55 -16.49 17.61
CA ILE A 280 -18.17 -16.94 18.96
C ILE A 280 -19.39 -17.12 19.85
N ALA A 281 -20.36 -16.20 19.77
CA ALA A 281 -21.53 -16.27 20.67
C ALA A 281 -22.47 -17.43 20.37
N CYS A 282 -22.47 -17.97 19.14
CA CYS A 282 -23.53 -18.89 18.70
C CYS A 282 -23.10 -20.19 18.07
N TYR A 283 -21.94 -20.22 17.44
CA TYR A 283 -21.54 -21.38 16.65
C TYR A 283 -20.26 -22.05 17.17
N ILE A 284 -19.39 -21.30 17.83
CA ILE A 284 -18.08 -21.77 18.22
C ILE A 284 -17.98 -21.78 19.74
N PRO A 285 -17.71 -22.92 20.38
CA PRO A 285 -17.42 -22.95 21.82
C PRO A 285 -16.22 -22.04 22.12
N MET A 286 -16.29 -21.28 23.23
CA MET A 286 -15.30 -20.27 23.60
C MET A 286 -13.85 -20.79 23.60
N GLN A 287 -13.64 -22.06 23.93
CA GLN A 287 -12.34 -22.73 23.92
C GLN A 287 -11.71 -22.84 22.53
N PHE A 288 -12.51 -22.80 21.45
CA PHE A 288 -12.04 -22.85 20.07
C PHE A 288 -11.97 -21.46 19.41
N SER A 289 -12.33 -20.40 20.11
CA SER A 289 -12.32 -19.03 19.58
C SER A 289 -10.99 -18.61 18.94
N PRO A 290 -9.78 -18.97 19.49
CA PRO A 290 -8.52 -18.59 18.87
C PRO A 290 -8.35 -19.12 17.44
N PHE A 291 -8.92 -20.30 17.13
CA PHE A 291 -8.83 -20.93 15.80
C PHE A 291 -9.65 -20.22 14.72
N PHE A 292 -10.52 -19.27 15.08
CA PHE A 292 -11.31 -18.47 14.17
C PHE A 292 -10.91 -16.99 14.21
N VAL A 293 -10.65 -16.46 15.39
CA VAL A 293 -10.24 -15.07 15.58
C VAL A 293 -8.89 -14.81 14.90
N PHE A 294 -7.92 -15.67 15.15
CA PHE A 294 -6.58 -15.49 14.60
C PHE A 294 -6.54 -15.59 13.06
N PRO A 295 -7.10 -16.63 12.39
CA PRO A 295 -7.18 -16.66 10.95
C PRO A 295 -7.95 -15.48 10.35
N TRP A 296 -9.04 -15.03 10.97
CA TRP A 296 -9.78 -13.85 10.53
C TRP A 296 -8.90 -12.61 10.53
N ILE A 297 -8.19 -12.35 11.63
CA ILE A 297 -7.29 -11.22 11.77
C ILE A 297 -6.17 -11.31 10.72
N ILE A 298 -5.46 -12.43 10.65
CA ILE A 298 -4.33 -12.62 9.73
C ILE A 298 -4.75 -12.47 8.26
N THR A 299 -5.92 -12.98 7.89
CA THR A 299 -6.43 -12.87 6.51
C THR A 299 -6.74 -11.42 6.16
N ASN A 300 -7.34 -10.67 7.08
CA ASN A 300 -7.61 -9.24 6.90
C ASN A 300 -6.31 -8.43 6.81
N VAL A 301 -5.34 -8.68 7.68
CA VAL A 301 -4.02 -8.03 7.64
C VAL A 301 -3.31 -8.35 6.31
N ALA A 302 -3.26 -9.63 5.93
CA ALA A 302 -2.61 -10.05 4.68
C ALA A 302 -3.19 -9.36 3.44
N SER A 303 -4.47 -8.94 3.49
CA SER A 303 -5.13 -8.24 2.38
C SER A 303 -4.64 -6.80 2.18
N THR A 304 -3.87 -6.23 3.12
CA THR A 304 -3.41 -4.84 3.10
C THR A 304 -1.89 -4.68 3.00
N VAL A 305 -1.12 -5.78 3.23
CA VAL A 305 0.35 -5.74 3.31
C VAL A 305 1.00 -5.33 1.99
N PHE A 306 0.52 -5.89 0.88
CA PHE A 306 1.03 -5.59 -0.45
C PHE A 306 -0.11 -5.32 -1.44
N PRO A 307 0.17 -4.60 -2.55
CA PRO A 307 -0.79 -4.51 -3.64
C PRO A 307 -1.03 -5.89 -4.27
N TYR A 308 -2.27 -6.15 -4.66
CA TYR A 308 -2.67 -7.44 -5.22
C TYR A 308 -2.00 -7.77 -6.55
N GLU A 309 -1.49 -6.77 -7.26
CA GLU A 309 -0.74 -6.91 -8.51
C GLU A 309 0.54 -7.73 -8.31
N ILE A 310 1.17 -7.61 -7.14
CA ILE A 310 2.41 -8.32 -6.82
C ILE A 310 2.23 -9.50 -5.87
N MET A 311 1.00 -9.74 -5.39
CA MET A 311 0.67 -10.94 -4.61
C MET A 311 0.39 -12.16 -5.51
N PRO A 312 0.53 -13.40 -5.02
CA PRO A 312 0.01 -14.59 -5.70
C PRO A 312 -1.50 -14.49 -5.96
N ALA A 313 -1.97 -15.04 -7.08
CA ALA A 313 -3.33 -14.85 -7.58
C ALA A 313 -4.43 -15.23 -6.58
N TRP A 314 -4.22 -16.23 -5.75
CA TRP A 314 -5.22 -16.69 -4.78
C TRP A 314 -5.46 -15.69 -3.63
N TYR A 315 -4.51 -14.79 -3.33
CA TYR A 315 -4.71 -13.70 -2.35
C TYR A 315 -5.69 -12.64 -2.84
N LYS A 316 -6.04 -12.61 -4.13
CA LYS A 316 -7.04 -11.68 -4.67
C LYS A 316 -8.42 -11.84 -4.02
N ILE A 317 -8.69 -12.96 -3.33
CA ILE A 317 -9.87 -13.08 -2.47
C ILE A 317 -9.93 -11.99 -1.39
N GLY A 318 -8.79 -11.43 -1.04
CA GLY A 318 -8.65 -10.31 -0.11
C GLY A 318 -9.42 -9.06 -0.52
N TYR A 319 -9.70 -8.84 -1.81
CA TYR A 319 -10.57 -7.75 -2.27
C TYR A 319 -11.97 -7.78 -1.65
N ALA A 320 -12.46 -8.97 -1.29
CA ALA A 320 -13.74 -9.13 -0.62
C ALA A 320 -13.69 -8.81 0.88
N LEU A 321 -12.51 -8.68 1.47
CA LEU A 321 -12.34 -8.47 2.91
C LEU A 321 -12.55 -7.00 3.31
N PRO A 322 -13.14 -6.74 4.49
CA PRO A 322 -13.43 -5.37 4.91
C PRO A 322 -12.18 -4.51 5.09
N SER A 323 -11.05 -5.08 5.54
CA SER A 323 -9.80 -4.34 5.72
C SER A 323 -9.23 -3.79 4.42
N SER A 324 -9.33 -4.54 3.32
CA SER A 324 -8.93 -4.08 1.99
C SER A 324 -9.76 -2.88 1.52
N GLY A 325 -11.08 -2.91 1.76
CA GLY A 325 -11.96 -1.79 1.45
C GLY A 325 -11.60 -0.53 2.24
N VAL A 326 -11.35 -0.68 3.54
CA VAL A 326 -10.93 0.44 4.41
C VAL A 326 -9.58 1.00 4.00
N TYR A 327 -8.61 0.15 3.66
CA TYR A 327 -7.30 0.58 3.15
C TYR A 327 -7.44 1.45 1.90
N THR A 328 -8.22 1.00 0.93
CA THR A 328 -8.49 1.73 -0.32
C THR A 328 -9.17 3.08 -0.07
N LEU A 329 -10.15 3.11 0.84
CA LEU A 329 -10.85 4.35 1.19
C LEU A 329 -9.96 5.33 1.95
N ASN A 330 -9.05 4.86 2.80
CA ASN A 330 -8.09 5.72 3.48
C ASN A 330 -7.12 6.38 2.51
N ILE A 331 -6.60 5.63 1.54
CA ILE A 331 -5.76 6.22 0.49
C ILE A 331 -6.52 7.36 -0.20
N HIS A 332 -7.80 7.15 -0.52
CA HIS A 332 -8.64 8.18 -1.14
C HIS A 332 -8.84 9.38 -0.21
N ILE A 333 -9.13 9.17 1.07
CA ILE A 333 -9.34 10.26 2.04
C ILE A 333 -8.08 11.10 2.20
N TRP A 334 -6.90 10.47 2.22
CA TRP A 334 -5.63 11.14 2.52
C TRP A 334 -4.98 11.78 1.29
N SER A 335 -5.07 11.15 0.13
CA SER A 335 -4.42 11.64 -1.09
C SER A 335 -5.38 12.37 -2.05
N GLY A 336 -6.69 12.27 -1.85
CA GLY A 336 -7.69 12.71 -2.82
C GLY A 336 -7.74 11.85 -4.09
N CYS A 337 -6.96 10.75 -4.13
CA CYS A 337 -6.74 9.90 -5.29
C CYS A 337 -7.33 8.51 -5.10
N GLY A 338 -7.63 7.81 -6.20
CA GLY A 338 -8.11 6.43 -6.20
C GLY A 338 -9.40 6.23 -6.98
N SER A 339 -9.46 5.15 -7.73
CA SER A 339 -10.59 4.84 -8.63
C SER A 339 -11.63 3.88 -8.03
N GLN A 340 -11.31 3.21 -6.92
CA GLN A 340 -12.12 2.08 -6.42
C GLN A 340 -13.14 2.46 -5.33
N LEU A 341 -13.42 3.75 -5.13
CA LEU A 341 -14.39 4.22 -4.13
C LEU A 341 -15.77 3.60 -4.34
N GLY A 342 -16.23 3.52 -5.59
CA GLY A 342 -17.53 2.96 -5.97
C GLY A 342 -17.68 1.45 -5.72
N VAL A 343 -16.59 0.73 -5.46
CA VAL A 343 -16.60 -0.70 -5.13
C VAL A 343 -16.34 -0.92 -3.64
N ALA A 344 -15.35 -0.24 -3.09
CA ALA A 344 -14.93 -0.42 -1.71
C ALA A 344 -16.00 -0.01 -0.69
N LEU A 345 -16.64 1.14 -0.91
CA LEU A 345 -17.65 1.65 0.02
C LEU A 345 -18.92 0.78 0.04
N PRO A 346 -19.55 0.40 -1.09
CA PRO A 346 -20.67 -0.54 -1.09
C PRO A 346 -20.31 -1.90 -0.48
N ALA A 347 -19.11 -2.43 -0.74
CA ALA A 347 -18.67 -3.69 -0.14
C ALA A 347 -18.64 -3.64 1.39
N LEU A 348 -18.16 -2.55 1.98
CA LEU A 348 -18.17 -2.35 3.44
C LEU A 348 -19.59 -2.27 3.99
N PHE A 349 -20.49 -1.58 3.32
CA PHE A 349 -21.91 -1.53 3.76
C PHE A 349 -22.60 -2.89 3.62
N VAL A 350 -22.26 -3.70 2.64
CA VAL A 350 -22.74 -5.09 2.52
C VAL A 350 -22.23 -5.91 3.71
N TRP A 351 -20.97 -5.83 4.06
CA TRP A 351 -20.41 -6.50 5.25
C TRP A 351 -21.12 -6.05 6.52
N TRP A 352 -21.32 -4.75 6.67
CA TRP A 352 -22.01 -4.17 7.81
C TRP A 352 -23.46 -4.68 7.94
N ALA A 353 -24.23 -4.62 6.85
CA ALA A 353 -25.62 -5.07 6.85
C ALA A 353 -25.74 -6.59 7.12
N LEU A 354 -24.91 -7.40 6.45
CA LEU A 354 -24.86 -8.85 6.67
C LEU A 354 -24.46 -9.18 8.12
N GLY A 355 -23.48 -8.47 8.67
CA GLY A 355 -23.06 -8.63 10.06
C GLY A 355 -24.19 -8.41 11.02
N HIS A 356 -24.94 -7.32 10.90
CA HIS A 356 -26.10 -7.04 11.76
C HIS A 356 -27.22 -8.08 11.61
N ILE A 357 -27.54 -8.50 10.39
CA ILE A 357 -28.56 -9.53 10.15
C ILE A 357 -28.14 -10.85 10.82
N THR A 358 -26.91 -11.28 10.62
CA THR A 358 -26.42 -12.55 11.20
C THR A 358 -26.31 -12.49 12.71
N SER A 359 -25.93 -11.34 13.29
CA SER A 359 -25.86 -11.11 14.73
C SER A 359 -27.26 -11.24 15.38
N VAL A 360 -28.33 -10.70 14.76
CA VAL A 360 -29.69 -10.85 15.26
C VAL A 360 -30.11 -12.33 15.33
N PHE A 361 -29.80 -13.10 14.29
CA PHE A 361 -30.09 -14.56 14.29
C PHE A 361 -29.26 -15.28 15.36
N ALA A 362 -28.03 -14.88 15.54
CA ALA A 362 -27.11 -15.44 16.51
C ALA A 362 -27.61 -15.20 17.96
N VAL A 363 -28.02 -13.98 18.28
CA VAL A 363 -28.59 -13.64 19.60
C VAL A 363 -29.89 -14.42 19.84
N ARG A 364 -30.80 -14.51 18.85
CA ARG A 364 -32.03 -15.30 18.98
C ARG A 364 -31.74 -16.78 19.28
N LYS A 365 -30.76 -17.37 18.58
CA LYS A 365 -30.36 -18.75 18.82
C LYS A 365 -29.85 -18.92 20.26
N ARG A 366 -28.97 -18.04 20.74
CA ARG A 366 -28.42 -18.08 22.10
C ARG A 366 -29.52 -17.98 23.15
N CYS A 367 -30.48 -17.06 22.98
CA CYS A 367 -31.62 -16.93 23.87
C CYS A 367 -32.49 -18.19 23.88
N SER A 368 -32.72 -18.79 22.72
CA SER A 368 -33.48 -20.05 22.60
C SER A 368 -32.77 -21.22 23.28
N ASP A 369 -31.46 -21.32 23.13
CA ASP A 369 -30.68 -22.40 23.71
C ASP A 369 -30.57 -22.25 25.23
N SER A 370 -30.36 -21.03 25.75
CA SER A 370 -30.41 -20.75 27.21
C SER A 370 -31.77 -21.03 27.84
N ALA A 371 -32.87 -20.81 27.10
CA ALA A 371 -34.20 -21.12 27.59
C ALA A 371 -34.50 -22.63 27.67
N LYS A 372 -33.73 -23.47 26.99
CA LYS A 372 -33.86 -24.93 26.99
C LYS A 372 -33.03 -25.61 28.08
N GLU A 373 -32.03 -24.92 28.66
CA GLU A 373 -31.26 -25.45 29.76
C GLU A 373 -32.16 -25.45 31.02
N PRO A 374 -32.46 -26.64 31.62
CA PRO A 374 -33.25 -26.67 32.85
C PRO A 374 -32.47 -25.98 33.95
N TRP A 375 -33.10 -25.05 34.64
CA TRP A 375 -32.60 -24.37 35.82
C TRP A 375 -32.20 -25.46 36.84
N SER A 376 -30.92 -25.81 36.93
CA SER A 376 -30.46 -26.74 37.96
C SER A 376 -30.57 -25.98 39.29
N SER A 377 -31.57 -26.30 40.09
CA SER A 377 -31.80 -25.81 41.44
C SER A 377 -30.74 -26.33 42.42
N SER A 378 -29.46 -26.00 42.19
CA SER A 378 -28.38 -26.44 43.05
C SER A 378 -27.76 -25.33 43.91
N ASP A 379 -28.46 -24.18 44.08
CA ASP A 379 -28.04 -23.14 45.02
C ASP A 379 -29.07 -22.93 46.15
N SER A 380 -29.60 -24.03 46.68
CA SER A 380 -30.35 -23.98 47.94
C SER A 380 -29.78 -25.02 48.89
N THR A 381 -28.57 -24.77 49.43
CA THR A 381 -28.15 -25.20 50.77
C THR A 381 -26.95 -24.37 51.23
#